data_f2fa245b1492803db89e11b68a8cff75
#
_entry.id   f2fa245b1492803db89e11b68a8cff75
#
_cell.length_a   1.000
_cell.length_b   1.000
_cell.length_c   1.000
_cell.angle_alpha   90.00
_cell.angle_beta   90.00
_cell.angle_gamma   90.00
#
_symmetry.space_group_name_H-M   'P 1'
#
loop_
_entity.id
_entity.type
_entity.pdbx_description
1 polymer ?
#
loop_
_entity_poly.entity_id
_entity_poly.type
_entity_poly.pdbx_seq_one_letter_code
_entity_poly.pdbx_strand_id
1 'polypeptide(L)'
;MTNHPIIQLTDISAAYDGKTVLSRVNLTVYERDFLGVIGPNGGGKTTLIKLILGLLKPVSGTIRFYKNGKEVPEITMGYLPQYNSIDKKFPISVYEVVLSGLSKQKSLLHRYSSEQHEQVRQIISRMGLEGLEGRAIGELSGGQLQRALLGRALVSNPEVVILDEPNTYIDKRFEAKLYSLLEEINKERAIILVSHDIGTVLQNVKTIACVNETLD
;
A
#
# COMPACT_ATOMS: atom_id res chain seq x y z
N MET A 1 -20.94 15.39 3.98
CA MET A 1 -20.38 14.17 4.64
C MET A 1 -19.15 14.62 5.40
N THR A 2 -19.12 14.44 6.72
CA THR A 2 -17.94 14.76 7.54
C THR A 2 -16.81 13.81 7.16
N ASN A 3 -15.76 14.36 6.59
CA ASN A 3 -14.58 13.58 6.17
C ASN A 3 -13.71 13.39 7.41
N HIS A 4 -13.73 12.21 8.04
CA HIS A 4 -12.95 11.94 9.25
C HIS A 4 -11.51 11.59 8.86
N PRO A 5 -10.49 12.11 9.60
CA PRO A 5 -9.11 11.69 9.40
C PRO A 5 -8.98 10.19 9.70
N ILE A 6 -8.10 9.51 8.95
CA ILE A 6 -7.72 8.12 9.19
C ILE A 6 -6.24 8.00 9.56
N ILE A 7 -5.39 8.88 9.00
CA ILE A 7 -3.97 9.01 9.34
C ILE A 7 -3.65 10.49 9.48
N GLN A 8 -2.93 10.87 10.53
CA GLN A 8 -2.46 12.23 10.75
C GLN A 8 -0.99 12.23 11.14
N LEU A 9 -0.16 12.92 10.35
CA LEU A 9 1.24 13.21 10.61
C LEU A 9 1.35 14.67 11.06
N THR A 10 2.05 14.92 12.17
CA THR A 10 2.25 16.28 12.70
C THR A 10 3.73 16.50 12.96
N ASP A 11 4.32 17.48 12.29
CA ASP A 11 5.73 17.91 12.40
C ASP A 11 6.75 16.77 12.28
N ILE A 12 6.46 15.80 11.40
CA ILE A 12 7.28 14.63 11.20
C ILE A 12 8.62 14.98 10.55
N SER A 13 9.71 14.59 11.19
CA SER A 13 11.04 14.62 10.58
C SER A 13 11.66 13.22 10.61
N ALA A 14 12.44 12.90 9.56
CA ALA A 14 13.15 11.64 9.44
C ALA A 14 14.55 11.83 8.87
N ALA A 15 15.50 11.02 9.34
CA ALA A 15 16.90 11.05 8.92
C ALA A 15 17.47 9.64 8.81
N TYR A 16 18.45 9.45 7.94
CA TYR A 16 19.29 8.26 7.83
C TYR A 16 20.74 8.70 8.03
N ASP A 17 21.46 8.05 8.93
CA ASP A 17 22.87 8.32 9.22
C ASP A 17 23.17 9.81 9.45
N GLY A 18 22.27 10.49 10.18
CA GLY A 18 22.38 11.93 10.48
C GLY A 18 21.97 12.87 9.34
N LYS A 19 21.66 12.36 8.14
CA LYS A 19 21.19 13.17 7.02
C LYS A 19 19.66 13.22 7.03
N THR A 20 19.09 14.43 7.16
CA THR A 20 17.65 14.68 7.09
C THR A 20 17.12 14.33 5.70
N VAL A 21 16.03 13.59 5.65
CA VAL A 21 15.33 13.20 4.40
C VAL A 21 13.92 13.79 4.38
N LEU A 22 13.29 13.96 5.54
CA LEU A 22 12.01 14.66 5.68
C LEU A 22 12.11 15.64 6.84
N SER A 23 11.58 16.84 6.66
CA SER A 23 11.61 17.92 7.63
C SER A 23 10.24 18.52 7.88
N ARG A 24 9.74 18.42 9.11
CA ARG A 24 8.46 18.98 9.58
C ARG A 24 7.27 18.75 8.66
N VAL A 25 7.14 17.52 8.19
CA VAL A 25 6.04 17.10 7.33
C VAL A 25 4.73 17.03 8.11
N ASN A 26 3.71 17.70 7.60
CA ASN A 26 2.34 17.65 8.10
C ASN A 26 1.45 17.07 6.99
N LEU A 27 0.73 15.98 7.26
CA LEU A 27 -0.14 15.32 6.30
C LEU A 27 -1.35 14.74 7.02
N THR A 28 -2.54 14.96 6.46
CA THR A 28 -3.75 14.29 6.91
C THR A 28 -4.35 13.50 5.75
N VAL A 29 -4.55 12.20 5.95
CA VAL A 29 -5.29 11.33 5.03
C VAL A 29 -6.68 11.10 5.63
N TYR A 30 -7.70 11.24 4.82
CA TYR A 30 -9.09 11.08 5.26
C TYR A 30 -9.66 9.73 4.81
N GLU A 31 -10.76 9.31 5.46
CA GLU A 31 -11.52 8.14 5.01
C GLU A 31 -11.94 8.31 3.55
N ARG A 32 -11.73 7.25 2.73
CA ARG A 32 -12.04 7.24 1.28
C ARG A 32 -11.27 8.29 0.47
N ASP A 33 -10.18 8.79 1.00
CA ASP A 33 -9.28 9.65 0.24
C ASP A 33 -8.57 8.84 -0.85
N PHE A 34 -8.22 9.48 -1.95
CA PHE A 34 -7.32 8.94 -2.96
C PHE A 34 -6.18 9.93 -3.10
N LEU A 35 -5.17 9.72 -2.27
CA LEU A 35 -4.01 10.60 -2.17
C LEU A 35 -2.91 10.15 -3.13
N GLY A 36 -2.51 11.02 -4.05
CA GLY A 36 -1.29 10.86 -4.84
C GLY A 36 -0.10 11.47 -4.12
N VAL A 37 0.96 10.70 -3.94
CA VAL A 37 2.25 11.18 -3.40
C VAL A 37 3.24 11.25 -4.54
N ILE A 38 3.60 12.46 -4.95
CA ILE A 38 4.52 12.73 -6.05
C ILE A 38 5.78 13.44 -5.56
N GLY A 39 6.80 13.51 -6.39
CA GLY A 39 8.05 14.22 -6.08
C GLY A 39 9.26 13.57 -6.75
N PRO A 40 10.44 14.21 -6.68
CA PRO A 40 11.65 13.71 -7.31
C PRO A 40 12.13 12.40 -6.68
N ASN A 41 12.99 11.67 -7.41
CA ASN A 41 13.70 10.53 -6.84
C ASN A 41 14.62 11.02 -5.71
N GLY A 42 14.60 10.32 -4.59
CA GLY A 42 15.31 10.75 -3.38
C GLY A 42 14.58 11.80 -2.53
N GLY A 43 13.44 12.36 -3.00
CA GLY A 43 12.69 13.41 -2.28
C GLY A 43 11.99 12.96 -0.98
N GLY A 44 12.09 11.67 -0.59
CA GLY A 44 11.55 11.20 0.69
C GLY A 44 10.23 10.41 0.60
N LYS A 45 9.67 10.17 -0.60
CA LYS A 45 8.39 9.45 -0.78
C LYS A 45 8.37 8.09 -0.08
N THR A 46 9.36 7.24 -0.35
CA THR A 46 9.48 5.91 0.29
C THR A 46 9.71 6.02 1.80
N THR A 47 10.40 7.06 2.25
CA THR A 47 10.60 7.35 3.69
C THR A 47 9.27 7.70 4.35
N LEU A 48 8.45 8.54 3.71
CA LEU A 48 7.10 8.87 4.17
C LEU A 48 6.22 7.60 4.30
N ILE A 49 6.24 6.73 3.30
CA ILE A 49 5.50 5.46 3.35
C ILE A 49 6.00 4.55 4.48
N LYS A 50 7.32 4.42 4.67
CA LYS A 50 7.89 3.63 5.77
C LYS A 50 7.49 4.16 7.15
N LEU A 51 7.40 5.48 7.32
CA LEU A 51 6.90 6.10 8.55
C LEU A 51 5.43 5.77 8.80
N ILE A 52 4.56 5.92 7.78
CA ILE A 52 3.14 5.59 7.87
C ILE A 52 2.95 4.10 8.22
N LEU A 53 3.71 3.20 7.60
CA LEU A 53 3.67 1.76 7.86
C LEU A 53 4.28 1.35 9.21
N GLY A 54 4.91 2.27 9.95
CA GLY A 54 5.63 1.97 11.19
C GLY A 54 6.93 1.19 10.99
N LEU A 55 7.45 1.12 9.76
CA LEU A 55 8.71 0.47 9.42
C LEU A 55 9.94 1.36 9.71
N LEU A 56 9.71 2.64 9.94
CA LEU A 56 10.69 3.63 10.34
C LEU A 56 10.10 4.46 11.48
N LYS A 57 10.91 4.76 12.49
CA LYS A 57 10.51 5.69 13.56
C LYS A 57 10.90 7.11 13.16
N PRO A 58 10.02 8.10 13.36
CA PRO A 58 10.39 9.51 13.12
C PRO A 58 11.45 9.98 14.13
N VAL A 59 12.28 10.93 13.71
CA VAL A 59 13.22 11.63 14.60
C VAL A 59 12.47 12.62 15.50
N SER A 60 11.42 13.25 14.96
CA SER A 60 10.51 14.14 15.69
C SER A 60 9.11 14.09 15.10
N GLY A 61 8.14 14.63 15.82
CA GLY A 61 6.74 14.67 15.43
C GLY A 61 5.95 13.43 15.87
N THR A 62 4.67 13.34 15.46
CA THR A 62 3.75 12.26 15.84
C THR A 62 2.95 11.76 14.66
N ILE A 63 2.70 10.45 14.63
CA ILE A 63 1.77 9.81 13.69
C ILE A 63 0.62 9.26 14.51
N ARG A 64 -0.61 9.64 14.14
CA ARG A 64 -1.84 9.19 14.80
C ARG A 64 -2.75 8.51 13.80
N PHE A 65 -3.44 7.48 14.25
CA PHE A 65 -4.40 6.72 13.48
C PHE A 65 -5.79 6.90 14.07
N TYR A 66 -6.79 6.89 13.20
CA TYR A 66 -8.19 7.07 13.60
C TYR A 66 -9.07 6.01 12.94
N LYS A 67 -10.13 5.64 13.64
CA LYS A 67 -11.19 4.76 13.13
C LYS A 67 -12.54 5.25 13.65
N ASN A 68 -13.47 5.53 12.73
CA ASN A 68 -14.79 6.09 13.07
C ASN A 68 -14.67 7.37 13.94
N GLY A 69 -13.74 8.26 13.60
CA GLY A 69 -13.50 9.53 14.29
C GLY A 69 -12.83 9.43 15.66
N LYS A 70 -12.40 8.24 16.10
CA LYS A 70 -11.70 8.02 17.37
C LYS A 70 -10.25 7.63 17.11
N GLU A 71 -9.32 8.18 17.91
CA GLU A 71 -7.91 7.78 17.87
C GLU A 71 -7.77 6.32 18.30
N VAL A 72 -6.97 5.55 17.54
CA VAL A 72 -6.66 4.14 17.77
C VAL A 72 -5.15 3.91 17.67
N PRO A 73 -4.60 2.87 18.35
CA PRO A 73 -3.16 2.61 18.32
C PRO A 73 -2.64 2.19 16.95
N GLU A 74 -3.47 1.52 16.15
CA GLU A 74 -3.13 1.07 14.80
C GLU A 74 -4.39 0.88 13.94
N ILE A 75 -4.17 0.84 12.63
CA ILE A 75 -5.18 0.49 11.61
C ILE A 75 -4.63 -0.61 10.71
N THR A 76 -5.50 -1.32 10.01
CA THR A 76 -5.07 -2.31 9.03
C THR A 76 -4.68 -1.61 7.73
N MET A 77 -3.43 -1.80 7.31
CA MET A 77 -2.90 -1.25 6.08
C MET A 77 -2.45 -2.36 5.14
N GLY A 78 -2.87 -2.29 3.87
CA GLY A 78 -2.35 -3.11 2.80
C GLY A 78 -1.23 -2.37 2.09
N TYR A 79 -0.11 -3.05 1.82
CA TYR A 79 1.03 -2.44 1.16
C TYR A 79 1.48 -3.25 -0.05
N LEU A 80 1.49 -2.59 -1.20
CA LEU A 80 2.12 -3.06 -2.43
C LEU A 80 3.47 -2.35 -2.56
N PRO A 81 4.59 -3.03 -2.30
CA PRO A 81 5.92 -2.45 -2.43
C PRO A 81 6.34 -2.30 -3.89
N GLN A 82 7.33 -1.45 -4.13
CA GLN A 82 7.96 -1.32 -5.44
C GLN A 82 8.48 -2.68 -5.92
N TYR A 83 8.25 -3.00 -7.19
CA TYR A 83 8.53 -4.30 -7.79
C TYR A 83 9.98 -4.79 -7.60
N ASN A 84 10.96 -3.88 -7.71
CA ASN A 84 12.38 -4.21 -7.60
C ASN A 84 12.82 -4.66 -6.19
N SER A 85 11.97 -4.49 -5.18
CA SER A 85 12.23 -4.92 -3.80
C SER A 85 11.92 -6.40 -3.53
N ILE A 86 11.38 -7.13 -4.52
CA ILE A 86 10.92 -8.50 -4.37
C ILE A 86 12.00 -9.50 -4.83
N ASP A 87 12.43 -10.37 -3.93
CA ASP A 87 13.32 -11.48 -4.29
C ASP A 87 12.52 -12.61 -4.97
N LYS A 88 12.66 -12.68 -6.30
CA LYS A 88 12.00 -13.70 -7.12
C LYS A 88 12.59 -15.10 -6.96
N LYS A 89 13.76 -15.24 -6.36
CA LYS A 89 14.38 -16.54 -6.12
C LYS A 89 13.79 -17.25 -4.91
N PHE A 90 13.03 -16.54 -4.09
CA PHE A 90 12.39 -17.13 -2.92
C PHE A 90 11.27 -18.08 -3.38
N PRO A 91 11.32 -19.38 -2.98
CA PRO A 91 10.43 -20.42 -3.48
C PRO A 91 9.05 -20.37 -2.76
N ILE A 92 8.32 -19.27 -2.96
CA ILE A 92 6.98 -19.06 -2.40
C ILE A 92 5.94 -19.07 -3.53
N SER A 93 4.82 -19.73 -3.34
CA SER A 93 3.71 -19.78 -4.30
C SER A 93 2.85 -18.51 -4.29
N VAL A 94 2.07 -18.31 -5.35
CA VAL A 94 1.05 -17.24 -5.42
C VAL A 94 0.11 -17.31 -4.21
N TYR A 95 -0.35 -18.52 -3.88
CA TYR A 95 -1.25 -18.73 -2.75
C TYR A 95 -0.63 -18.28 -1.43
N GLU A 96 0.60 -18.67 -1.15
CA GLU A 96 1.32 -18.31 0.08
C GLU A 96 1.63 -16.82 0.16
N VAL A 97 1.96 -16.18 -0.98
CA VAL A 97 2.14 -14.72 -1.04
C VAL A 97 0.86 -14.02 -0.63
N VAL A 98 -0.29 -14.38 -1.21
CA VAL A 98 -1.57 -13.75 -0.86
C VAL A 98 -1.93 -14.05 0.59
N LEU A 99 -1.78 -15.30 1.04
CA LEU A 99 -2.06 -15.72 2.42
C LEU A 99 -1.22 -14.95 3.44
N SER A 100 0.03 -14.61 3.10
CA SER A 100 0.91 -13.81 3.97
C SER A 100 0.35 -12.43 4.33
N GLY A 101 -0.55 -11.90 3.52
CA GLY A 101 -1.26 -10.64 3.81
C GLY A 101 -2.17 -10.71 5.05
N LEU A 102 -2.51 -11.92 5.52
CA LEU A 102 -3.28 -12.17 6.74
C LEU A 102 -2.41 -12.40 7.98
N SER A 103 -1.07 -12.29 7.87
CA SER A 103 -0.14 -12.67 8.95
C SER A 103 -0.38 -11.91 10.27
N LYS A 104 -0.77 -10.63 10.21
CA LYS A 104 -1.12 -9.84 11.41
C LYS A 104 -2.40 -10.31 12.12
N GLN A 105 -3.29 -10.99 11.40
CA GLN A 105 -4.55 -11.51 11.93
C GLN A 105 -4.39 -12.91 12.53
N LYS A 106 -3.19 -13.50 12.41
CA LYS A 106 -2.89 -14.84 12.88
C LYS A 106 -2.17 -14.77 14.23
N SER A 107 -2.69 -15.48 15.24
CA SER A 107 -1.90 -15.78 16.44
C SER A 107 -0.75 -16.73 16.10
N LEU A 108 0.41 -16.53 16.72
CA LEU A 108 1.65 -17.30 16.45
C LEU A 108 1.47 -18.83 16.56
N LEU A 109 0.46 -19.28 17.33
CA LEU A 109 0.21 -20.71 17.62
C LEU A 109 -1.00 -21.29 16.85
N HIS A 110 -1.71 -20.51 16.04
CA HIS A 110 -2.91 -20.96 15.34
C HIS A 110 -2.69 -21.10 13.83
N ARG A 111 -3.35 -22.09 13.22
CA ARG A 111 -3.44 -22.23 11.77
C ARG A 111 -4.44 -21.20 11.21
N TYR A 112 -4.33 -20.87 9.95
CA TYR A 112 -5.34 -20.07 9.25
C TYR A 112 -6.69 -20.82 9.25
N SER A 113 -7.78 -20.08 9.42
CA SER A 113 -9.13 -20.64 9.42
C SER A 113 -9.60 -20.96 7.99
N SER A 114 -10.68 -21.74 7.87
CA SER A 114 -11.31 -22.05 6.58
C SER A 114 -11.78 -20.77 5.88
N GLU A 115 -12.28 -19.79 6.63
CA GLU A 115 -12.72 -18.49 6.13
C GLU A 115 -11.55 -17.68 5.56
N GLN A 116 -10.40 -17.70 6.23
CA GLN A 116 -9.17 -17.05 5.74
C GLN A 116 -8.66 -17.70 4.46
N HIS A 117 -8.69 -19.02 4.37
CA HIS A 117 -8.38 -19.74 3.15
C HIS A 117 -9.34 -19.40 2.00
N GLU A 118 -10.63 -19.22 2.30
CA GLU A 118 -11.62 -18.81 1.31
C GLU A 118 -11.39 -17.38 0.83
N GLN A 119 -11.10 -16.44 1.75
CA GLN A 119 -10.70 -15.05 1.40
C GLN A 119 -9.52 -15.03 0.43
N VAL A 120 -8.50 -15.86 0.65
CA VAL A 120 -7.34 -15.97 -0.24
C VAL A 120 -7.77 -16.43 -1.63
N ARG A 121 -8.62 -17.47 -1.76
CA ARG A 121 -9.10 -17.95 -3.06
C ARG A 121 -9.90 -16.87 -3.79
N GLN A 122 -10.78 -16.17 -3.11
CA GLN A 122 -11.59 -15.10 -3.69
C GLN A 122 -10.71 -13.94 -4.21
N ILE A 123 -9.69 -13.55 -3.45
CA ILE A 123 -8.75 -12.52 -3.89
C ILE A 123 -7.92 -13.01 -5.09
N ILE A 124 -7.44 -14.25 -5.10
CA ILE A 124 -6.71 -14.82 -6.25
C ILE A 124 -7.59 -14.78 -7.51
N SER A 125 -8.85 -15.18 -7.40
CA SER A 125 -9.83 -15.10 -8.50
C SER A 125 -10.04 -13.66 -8.95
N ARG A 126 -10.28 -12.72 -8.02
CA ARG A 126 -10.43 -11.28 -8.31
C ARG A 126 -9.21 -10.69 -9.02
N MET A 127 -8.00 -11.19 -8.73
CA MET A 127 -6.76 -10.80 -9.40
C MET A 127 -6.57 -11.50 -10.76
N GLY A 128 -7.45 -12.41 -11.17
CA GLY A 128 -7.33 -13.19 -12.40
C GLY A 128 -6.09 -14.08 -12.40
N LEU A 129 -5.83 -14.74 -11.28
CA LEU A 129 -4.69 -15.65 -11.07
C LEU A 129 -5.14 -17.10 -10.82
N GLU A 130 -6.38 -17.44 -11.18
CA GLU A 130 -6.91 -18.80 -11.09
C GLU A 130 -6.05 -19.77 -11.90
N GLY A 131 -5.77 -20.95 -11.31
CA GLY A 131 -4.89 -21.95 -11.89
C GLY A 131 -3.39 -21.66 -11.73
N LEU A 132 -3.02 -20.55 -11.09
CA LEU A 132 -1.63 -20.20 -10.79
C LEU A 132 -1.30 -20.29 -9.29
N GLU A 133 -2.22 -20.75 -8.46
CA GLU A 133 -2.13 -20.75 -7.01
C GLU A 133 -0.85 -21.40 -6.48
N GLY A 134 -0.52 -22.56 -7.05
CA GLY A 134 0.69 -23.34 -6.68
C GLY A 134 1.97 -22.90 -7.39
N ARG A 135 1.89 -21.95 -8.35
CA ARG A 135 3.08 -21.53 -9.12
C ARG A 135 3.97 -20.63 -8.27
N ALA A 136 5.30 -20.85 -8.35
CA ALA A 136 6.26 -20.00 -7.67
C ALA A 136 6.26 -18.58 -8.26
N ILE A 137 6.43 -17.55 -7.40
CA ILE A 137 6.41 -16.14 -7.85
C ILE A 137 7.52 -15.82 -8.85
N GLY A 138 8.63 -16.54 -8.82
CA GLY A 138 9.73 -16.39 -9.78
C GLY A 138 9.39 -16.81 -11.20
N GLU A 139 8.35 -17.63 -11.38
CA GLU A 139 7.87 -18.14 -12.67
C GLU A 139 6.78 -17.25 -13.29
N LEU A 140 6.35 -16.22 -12.58
CA LEU A 140 5.29 -15.33 -13.01
C LEU A 140 5.82 -14.26 -13.98
N SER A 141 4.97 -13.85 -14.94
CA SER A 141 5.20 -12.61 -15.65
C SER A 141 5.16 -11.40 -14.69
N GLY A 142 5.75 -10.27 -15.10
CA GLY A 142 5.73 -9.05 -14.28
C GLY A 142 4.32 -8.65 -13.84
N GLY A 143 3.36 -8.67 -14.77
CA GLY A 143 1.96 -8.34 -14.45
C GLY A 143 1.27 -9.39 -13.56
N GLN A 144 1.61 -10.67 -13.68
CA GLN A 144 1.07 -11.71 -12.78
C GLN A 144 1.61 -11.52 -11.35
N LEU A 145 2.91 -11.27 -11.20
CA LEU A 145 3.51 -10.98 -9.90
C LEU A 145 2.90 -9.73 -9.26
N GLN A 146 2.75 -8.66 -10.03
CA GLN A 146 2.12 -7.43 -9.56
C GLN A 146 0.70 -7.69 -9.01
N ARG A 147 -0.10 -8.51 -9.74
CA ARG A 147 -1.44 -8.90 -9.29
C ARG A 147 -1.43 -9.76 -8.03
N ALA A 148 -0.46 -10.67 -7.89
CA ALA A 148 -0.31 -11.46 -6.67
C ALA A 148 0.03 -10.58 -5.45
N LEU A 149 0.92 -9.61 -5.62
CA LEU A 149 1.29 -8.65 -4.58
C LEU A 149 0.15 -7.69 -4.22
N LEU A 150 -0.64 -7.28 -5.22
CA LEU A 150 -1.87 -6.50 -4.97
C LEU A 150 -2.89 -7.33 -4.20
N GLY A 151 -3.09 -8.61 -4.57
CA GLY A 151 -3.92 -9.54 -3.83
C GLY A 151 -3.48 -9.66 -2.36
N ARG A 152 -2.17 -9.79 -2.12
CA ARG A 152 -1.59 -9.78 -0.78
C ARG A 152 -1.93 -8.51 0.01
N ALA A 153 -1.87 -7.33 -0.64
CA ALA A 153 -2.19 -6.06 0.00
C ALA A 153 -3.67 -5.95 0.37
N LEU A 154 -4.57 -6.58 -0.39
CA LEU A 154 -6.02 -6.46 -0.25
C LEU A 154 -6.67 -7.55 0.60
N VAL A 155 -6.04 -8.71 0.76
CA VAL A 155 -6.67 -9.89 1.38
C VAL A 155 -7.09 -9.67 2.83
N SER A 156 -6.40 -8.79 3.57
CA SER A 156 -6.75 -8.43 4.96
C SER A 156 -7.93 -7.45 5.08
N ASN A 157 -8.53 -7.05 3.96
CA ASN A 157 -9.58 -6.02 3.91
C ASN A 157 -9.17 -4.72 4.66
N PRO A 158 -8.05 -4.09 4.26
CA PRO A 158 -7.45 -2.98 5.00
C PRO A 158 -8.30 -1.71 4.97
N GLU A 159 -8.15 -0.83 5.96
CA GLU A 159 -8.70 0.52 5.99
C GLU A 159 -7.99 1.46 5.01
N VAL A 160 -6.69 1.25 4.81
CA VAL A 160 -5.85 2.04 3.88
C VAL A 160 -5.03 1.11 3.00
N VAL A 161 -5.03 1.37 1.70
CA VAL A 161 -4.18 0.67 0.72
C VAL A 161 -3.09 1.61 0.25
N ILE A 162 -1.83 1.20 0.39
CA ILE A 162 -0.65 1.95 -0.03
C ILE A 162 -0.01 1.23 -1.21
N LEU A 163 0.18 1.95 -2.31
CA LEU A 163 0.72 1.43 -3.55
C LEU A 163 1.97 2.23 -3.93
N ASP A 164 3.13 1.57 -3.94
CA ASP A 164 4.40 2.20 -4.29
C ASP A 164 4.78 1.83 -5.72
N GLU A 165 4.59 2.77 -6.65
CA GLU A 165 4.83 2.63 -8.09
C GLU A 165 4.15 1.40 -8.72
N PRO A 166 2.81 1.26 -8.62
CA PRO A 166 2.11 0.05 -9.06
C PRO A 166 2.12 -0.17 -10.57
N ASN A 167 2.45 0.83 -11.39
CA ASN A 167 2.43 0.76 -12.85
C ASN A 167 3.71 0.16 -13.45
N THR A 168 4.73 -0.08 -12.65
CA THR A 168 6.00 -0.63 -13.12
C THR A 168 5.78 -2.06 -13.63
N TYR A 169 6.17 -2.34 -14.89
CA TYR A 169 6.06 -3.67 -15.53
C TYR A 169 4.66 -4.18 -15.85
N ILE A 170 3.63 -3.33 -15.82
CA ILE A 170 2.29 -3.70 -16.31
C ILE A 170 2.03 -3.08 -17.69
N ASP A 171 1.30 -3.82 -18.53
CA ASP A 171 0.86 -3.31 -19.81
C ASP A 171 -0.34 -2.34 -19.66
N LYS A 172 -0.56 -1.49 -20.66
CA LYS A 172 -1.65 -0.48 -20.66
C LYS A 172 -3.05 -1.09 -20.46
N ARG A 173 -3.27 -2.33 -20.90
CA ARG A 173 -4.56 -3.00 -20.77
C ARG A 173 -4.81 -3.38 -19.30
N PHE A 174 -3.78 -3.84 -18.60
CA PHE A 174 -3.90 -4.16 -17.17
C PHE A 174 -3.89 -2.88 -16.32
N GLU A 175 -3.16 -1.85 -16.73
CA GLU A 175 -3.17 -0.53 -16.06
C GLU A 175 -4.60 0.02 -15.93
N ALA A 176 -5.38 0.02 -17.02
CA ALA A 176 -6.78 0.45 -16.98
C ALA A 176 -7.62 -0.39 -15.99
N LYS A 177 -7.42 -1.72 -15.97
CA LYS A 177 -8.10 -2.60 -15.00
C LYS A 177 -7.68 -2.32 -13.56
N LEU A 178 -6.39 -2.04 -13.33
CA LEU A 178 -5.88 -1.68 -12.01
C LEU A 178 -6.57 -0.41 -11.49
N TYR A 179 -6.64 0.66 -12.29
CA TYR A 179 -7.28 1.89 -11.86
C TYR A 179 -8.79 1.72 -11.63
N SER A 180 -9.50 0.98 -12.49
CA SER A 180 -10.91 0.64 -12.24
C SER A 180 -11.10 -0.13 -10.93
N LEU A 181 -10.19 -1.05 -10.59
CA LEU A 181 -10.21 -1.76 -9.31
C LEU A 181 -9.92 -0.82 -8.14
N LEU A 182 -8.95 0.11 -8.29
CA LEU A 182 -8.64 1.09 -7.26
C LEU A 182 -9.81 2.06 -7.03
N GLU A 183 -10.50 2.50 -8.06
CA GLU A 183 -11.72 3.30 -7.92
C GLU A 183 -12.82 2.56 -7.16
N GLU A 184 -13.00 1.26 -7.43
CA GLU A 184 -13.94 0.42 -6.68
C GLU A 184 -13.57 0.34 -5.20
N ILE A 185 -12.30 0.07 -4.90
CA ILE A 185 -11.76 0.00 -3.54
C ILE A 185 -11.92 1.36 -2.82
N ASN A 186 -11.67 2.46 -3.53
CA ASN A 186 -11.74 3.81 -2.97
C ASN A 186 -13.15 4.25 -2.55
N LYS A 187 -14.20 3.58 -3.01
CA LYS A 187 -15.57 3.83 -2.52
C LYS A 187 -15.70 3.57 -1.02
N GLU A 188 -14.88 2.67 -0.48
CA GLU A 188 -14.94 2.25 0.92
C GLU A 188 -13.64 2.49 1.71
N ARG A 189 -12.49 2.58 1.04
CA ARG A 189 -11.14 2.60 1.62
C ARG A 189 -10.35 3.82 1.18
N ALA A 190 -9.44 4.29 2.02
CA ALA A 190 -8.46 5.27 1.60
C ALA A 190 -7.35 4.59 0.78
N ILE A 191 -6.84 5.31 -0.22
CA ILE A 191 -5.73 4.87 -1.07
C ILE A 191 -4.63 5.93 -1.03
N ILE A 192 -3.39 5.48 -0.84
CA ILE A 192 -2.18 6.30 -1.01
C ILE A 192 -1.40 5.72 -2.19
N LEU A 193 -1.29 6.48 -3.26
CA LEU A 193 -0.60 6.11 -4.49
C LEU A 193 0.69 6.89 -4.62
N VAL A 194 1.83 6.23 -4.53
CA VAL A 194 3.13 6.84 -4.84
C VAL A 194 3.44 6.59 -6.30
N SER A 195 3.72 7.64 -7.05
CA SER A 195 4.11 7.54 -8.45
C SER A 195 5.01 8.69 -8.88
N HIS A 196 5.88 8.42 -9.84
CA HIS A 196 6.63 9.45 -10.56
C HIS A 196 5.93 9.89 -11.85
N ASP A 197 4.89 9.16 -12.29
CA ASP A 197 4.05 9.53 -13.43
C ASP A 197 2.93 10.48 -12.99
N ILE A 198 3.23 11.77 -13.08
CA ILE A 198 2.30 12.85 -12.70
C ILE A 198 1.02 12.80 -13.54
N GLY A 199 1.11 12.47 -14.84
CA GLY A 199 -0.03 12.45 -15.75
C GLY A 199 -1.09 11.44 -15.32
N THR A 200 -0.66 10.24 -15.03
CA THR A 200 -1.55 9.17 -14.54
C THR A 200 -2.11 9.48 -13.14
N VAL A 201 -1.29 10.05 -12.25
CA VAL A 201 -1.76 10.45 -10.90
C VAL A 201 -2.87 11.48 -10.98
N LEU A 202 -2.67 12.58 -11.75
CA LEU A 202 -3.63 13.68 -11.87
C LEU A 202 -5.02 13.23 -12.37
N GLN A 203 -5.09 12.18 -13.17
CA GLN A 203 -6.35 11.68 -13.71
C GLN A 203 -7.17 10.86 -12.72
N ASN A 204 -6.53 10.29 -11.71
CA ASN A 204 -7.12 9.24 -10.86
C ASN A 204 -7.24 9.62 -9.39
N VAL A 205 -6.46 10.59 -8.90
CA VAL A 205 -6.44 10.94 -7.46
C VAL A 205 -7.33 12.13 -7.14
N LYS A 206 -7.76 12.22 -5.88
CA LYS A 206 -8.56 13.33 -5.34
C LYS A 206 -7.68 14.43 -4.75
N THR A 207 -6.57 14.03 -4.14
CA THR A 207 -5.66 14.92 -3.39
C THR A 207 -4.22 14.59 -3.79
N ILE A 208 -3.35 15.59 -3.79
CA ILE A 208 -1.94 15.42 -4.13
C ILE A 208 -1.08 15.98 -3.01
N ALA A 209 -0.05 15.25 -2.65
CA ALA A 209 1.04 15.65 -1.77
C ALA A 209 2.36 15.65 -2.55
N CYS A 210 2.99 16.79 -2.66
CA CYS A 210 4.31 16.91 -3.27
C CYS A 210 5.38 16.77 -2.20
N VAL A 211 6.23 15.74 -2.31
CA VAL A 211 7.27 15.43 -1.32
C VAL A 211 8.65 15.71 -1.90
N ASN A 212 9.34 16.68 -1.32
CA ASN A 212 10.73 17.01 -1.64
C ASN A 212 11.43 17.56 -0.37
N GLU A 213 11.86 16.67 0.53
CA GLU A 213 12.36 16.95 1.89
C GLU A 213 11.30 17.58 2.81
N THR A 214 10.42 18.41 2.28
CA THR A 214 9.21 18.96 2.90
C THR A 214 7.98 18.43 2.14
N LEU A 215 6.79 18.80 2.58
CA LEU A 215 5.54 18.46 1.92
C LEU A 215 4.77 19.74 1.60
N ASP A 216 4.37 19.87 0.33
CA ASP A 216 3.50 20.92 -0.21
C ASP A 216 2.21 20.30 -0.76
#